data_f88da20c8c5c6fe2b62e0366e3d3bf67
#
_entry.id   f88da20c8c5c6fe2b62e0366e3d3bf67
#
_cell.length_a   1.000
_cell.length_b   1.000
_cell.length_c   1.000
_cell.angle_alpha   90.00
_cell.angle_beta   90.00
_cell.angle_gamma   90.00
#
_symmetry.space_group_name_H-M   'P 1'
#
loop_
_entity.id
_entity.type
_entity.pdbx_description
1 polymer ?
#
loop_
_entity_poly.entity_id
_entity_poly.type
_entity_poly.pdbx_seq_one_letter_code
_entity_poly.pdbx_strand_id
1 'polypeptide(L)'
;MLCKKHFLYFCALLKLYMLNMNFYLSQIPERIPKPRKSGLTMIMDKGLSIGEVHNFMSIGAPHVDIVKLGFGTSYVTPNLKEKIEVYQSYNMPIYFGGTLFEAFVIRNQFKDYIKLCQNYGITYMEVSDGSIEIPHKEKCDYITELTKYGTVLSEVGSKDATHIIPPYKWIELMQAELNAGSTYVIAEAREAGNVGIYRGTGEVREGLVQEILTKIPEEKIIWEAPQKAQQLYFLQLIGCNVNLGNIAPNEILALESMRIGLRGDSFFFYLDKK
;
A
#
# COMPACT_ATOMS: atom_id res chain seq x y z
N MET A 1 33.77 -11.04 -22.67
CA MET A 1 33.36 -9.63 -22.93
C MET A 1 32.02 -9.27 -22.28
N LEU A 2 31.05 -10.20 -22.17
CA LEU A 2 29.75 -9.99 -21.47
C LEU A 2 29.90 -9.73 -19.96
N CYS A 3 30.80 -10.41 -19.27
CA CYS A 3 30.97 -10.30 -17.81
C CYS A 3 31.41 -8.89 -17.33
N LYS A 4 32.26 -8.19 -18.10
CA LYS A 4 32.70 -6.82 -17.79
C LYS A 4 31.56 -5.79 -17.96
N LYS A 5 30.66 -5.96 -18.94
CA LYS A 5 29.50 -5.06 -19.13
C LYS A 5 28.48 -5.20 -17.99
N HIS A 6 28.22 -6.43 -17.55
CA HIS A 6 27.32 -6.68 -16.42
C HIS A 6 27.89 -6.14 -15.11
N PHE A 7 29.20 -6.30 -14.88
CA PHE A 7 29.87 -5.74 -13.71
C PHE A 7 29.86 -4.21 -13.68
N LEU A 8 30.10 -3.55 -14.82
CA LEU A 8 30.02 -2.10 -14.94
C LEU A 8 28.59 -1.56 -14.77
N TYR A 9 27.59 -2.29 -15.30
CA TYR A 9 26.19 -1.94 -15.12
C TYR A 9 25.73 -2.13 -13.65
N PHE A 10 26.19 -3.20 -13.02
CA PHE A 10 25.96 -3.46 -11.59
C PHE A 10 26.64 -2.41 -10.71
N CYS A 11 27.89 -2.04 -11.01
CA CYS A 11 28.58 -0.96 -10.30
C CYS A 11 27.93 0.41 -10.52
N ALA A 12 27.35 0.67 -11.72
CA ALA A 12 26.65 1.92 -12.00
C ALA A 12 25.29 1.98 -11.24
N LEU A 13 24.57 0.86 -11.17
CA LEU A 13 23.34 0.75 -10.37
C LEU A 13 23.62 0.86 -8.87
N LEU A 14 24.69 0.21 -8.38
CA LEU A 14 25.18 0.39 -7.01
C LEU A 14 25.57 1.84 -6.72
N LYS A 15 26.23 2.51 -7.67
CA LYS A 15 26.59 3.91 -7.55
C LYS A 15 25.37 4.86 -7.55
N LEU A 16 24.33 4.57 -8.35
CA LEU A 16 23.06 5.29 -8.31
C LEU A 16 22.31 5.06 -6.98
N TYR A 17 22.33 3.83 -6.47
CA TYR A 17 21.75 3.49 -5.16
C TYR A 17 22.52 4.16 -4.03
N MET A 18 23.86 4.18 -4.12
CA MET A 18 24.76 4.85 -3.15
C MET A 18 24.63 6.38 -3.17
N LEU A 19 24.19 6.99 -4.29
CA LEU A 19 23.98 8.44 -4.40
C LEU A 19 22.78 8.96 -3.58
N ASN A 20 21.88 8.07 -3.14
CA ASN A 20 20.76 8.42 -2.28
C ASN A 20 20.99 8.11 -0.79
N MET A 21 22.12 7.49 -0.45
CA MET A 21 22.50 7.21 0.94
C MET A 21 23.59 8.15 1.40
N ASN A 22 23.49 8.68 2.61
CA ASN A 22 24.46 9.62 3.16
C ASN A 22 25.85 9.00 3.39
N PHE A 23 25.91 7.66 3.58
CA PHE A 23 27.14 6.91 3.84
C PHE A 23 26.93 5.42 3.55
N TYR A 24 28.01 4.68 3.43
CA TYR A 24 28.02 3.24 3.19
C TYR A 24 27.94 2.45 4.49
N LEU A 25 27.08 1.43 4.51
CA LEU A 25 27.08 0.36 5.53
C LEU A 25 27.07 -1.00 4.80
N SER A 26 27.83 -1.95 5.30
CA SER A 26 27.79 -3.34 4.84
C SER A 26 26.54 -4.06 5.38
N GLN A 27 26.15 -5.16 4.72
CA GLN A 27 25.03 -6.01 5.14
C GLN A 27 23.68 -5.26 5.22
N ILE A 28 23.49 -4.28 4.39
CA ILE A 28 22.18 -3.66 4.16
C ILE A 28 21.44 -4.46 3.09
N PRO A 29 20.19 -4.90 3.34
CA PRO A 29 19.41 -5.63 2.34
C PRO A 29 19.11 -4.76 1.13
N GLU A 30 19.03 -5.40 -0.02
CA GLU A 30 18.70 -4.69 -1.26
C GLU A 30 17.22 -4.30 -1.28
N ARG A 31 16.97 -3.00 -1.39
CA ARG A 31 15.63 -2.46 -1.65
C ARG A 31 15.41 -2.33 -3.15
N ILE A 32 14.27 -2.83 -3.63
CA ILE A 32 13.88 -2.70 -5.04
C ILE A 32 13.77 -1.20 -5.38
N PRO A 33 14.47 -0.71 -6.41
CA PRO A 33 14.44 0.70 -6.78
C PRO A 33 13.09 1.10 -7.41
N LYS A 34 12.77 2.38 -7.32
CA LYS A 34 11.57 2.94 -7.99
C LYS A 34 11.83 3.15 -9.50
N PRO A 35 10.79 2.98 -10.35
CA PRO A 35 9.44 2.51 -10.05
C PRO A 35 9.42 1.00 -9.77
N ARG A 36 8.76 0.60 -8.68
CA ARG A 36 8.75 -0.79 -8.20
C ARG A 36 7.34 -1.38 -8.15
N LYS A 37 7.25 -2.71 -8.27
CA LYS A 37 5.99 -3.47 -8.20
C LYS A 37 5.86 -4.28 -6.91
N SER A 38 6.93 -4.32 -6.11
CA SER A 38 7.01 -5.00 -4.82
C SER A 38 7.90 -4.17 -3.90
N GLY A 39 7.75 -4.30 -2.60
CA GLY A 39 8.37 -3.41 -1.63
C GLY A 39 7.68 -2.05 -1.54
N LEU A 40 6.42 -1.98 -1.92
CA LEU A 40 5.63 -0.76 -1.94
C LEU A 40 5.40 -0.22 -0.54
N THR A 41 5.37 1.09 -0.43
CA THR A 41 4.86 1.80 0.73
C THR A 41 3.70 2.69 0.30
N MET A 42 2.50 2.33 0.75
CA MET A 42 1.29 3.13 0.57
C MET A 42 1.03 3.94 1.83
N ILE A 43 1.12 5.25 1.73
CA ILE A 43 0.79 6.13 2.85
C ILE A 43 -0.69 6.48 2.87
N MET A 44 -1.22 6.76 4.06
CA MET A 44 -2.57 7.28 4.23
C MET A 44 -2.52 8.76 4.67
N ASP A 45 -2.89 9.65 3.75
CA ASP A 45 -3.10 11.07 4.05
C ASP A 45 -4.52 11.27 4.58
N LYS A 46 -4.64 11.65 5.85
CA LYS A 46 -5.92 11.89 6.54
C LYS A 46 -6.24 13.37 6.71
N GLY A 47 -5.51 14.27 6.04
CA GLY A 47 -5.78 15.69 6.14
C GLY A 47 -4.56 16.59 6.18
N LEU A 48 -3.44 16.18 5.58
CA LEU A 48 -2.29 17.08 5.41
C LEU A 48 -2.73 18.33 4.63
N SER A 49 -2.32 19.49 5.09
CA SER A 49 -2.41 20.75 4.33
C SER A 49 -1.46 20.71 3.13
N ILE A 50 -1.63 21.61 2.16
CA ILE A 50 -0.75 21.72 0.98
C ILE A 50 0.71 21.91 1.40
N GLY A 51 0.98 22.77 2.40
CA GLY A 51 2.33 22.99 2.92
C GLY A 51 2.93 21.73 3.56
N GLU A 52 2.13 20.98 4.32
CA GLU A 52 2.58 19.71 4.90
C GLU A 52 2.85 18.65 3.83
N VAL A 53 2.07 18.62 2.75
CA VAL A 53 2.33 17.73 1.61
C VAL A 53 3.67 18.07 0.97
N HIS A 54 3.97 19.34 0.70
CA HIS A 54 5.28 19.75 0.18
C HIS A 54 6.43 19.34 1.10
N ASN A 55 6.31 19.64 2.39
CA ASN A 55 7.31 19.27 3.39
C ASN A 55 7.52 17.74 3.45
N PHE A 56 6.43 16.99 3.48
CA PHE A 56 6.47 15.53 3.48
C PHE A 56 7.12 14.98 2.21
N MET A 57 6.69 15.43 1.03
CA MET A 57 7.20 14.94 -0.24
C MET A 57 8.68 15.27 -0.47
N SER A 58 9.18 16.38 0.11
CA SER A 58 10.59 16.74 0.01
C SER A 58 11.55 15.68 0.58
N ILE A 59 11.09 14.89 1.54
CA ILE A 59 11.87 13.80 2.18
C ILE A 59 11.28 12.41 1.91
N GLY A 60 9.96 12.32 1.78
CA GLY A 60 9.26 11.04 1.67
C GLY A 60 9.19 10.47 0.25
N ALA A 61 9.27 11.31 -0.79
CA ALA A 61 9.08 10.89 -2.17
C ALA A 61 9.93 9.69 -2.61
N PRO A 62 11.19 9.50 -2.20
CA PRO A 62 11.98 8.32 -2.54
C PRO A 62 11.44 7.01 -1.95
N HIS A 63 10.70 7.09 -0.85
CA HIS A 63 10.28 5.94 -0.04
C HIS A 63 8.79 5.61 -0.15
N VAL A 64 7.98 6.54 -0.69
CA VAL A 64 6.53 6.36 -0.91
C VAL A 64 6.27 5.96 -2.35
N ASP A 65 5.35 5.03 -2.56
CA ASP A 65 4.97 4.55 -3.89
C ASP A 65 3.54 4.91 -4.27
N ILE A 66 2.64 5.01 -3.30
CA ILE A 66 1.23 5.29 -3.49
C ILE A 66 0.72 6.15 -2.32
N VAL A 67 -0.15 7.11 -2.62
CA VAL A 67 -0.85 7.92 -1.62
C VAL A 67 -2.33 7.61 -1.63
N LYS A 68 -2.86 7.13 -0.50
CA LYS A 68 -4.30 6.97 -0.23
C LYS A 68 -4.80 8.23 0.46
N LEU A 69 -5.72 8.97 -0.15
CA LEU A 69 -6.50 10.00 0.57
C LEU A 69 -7.52 9.27 1.44
N GLY A 70 -7.28 9.26 2.75
CA GLY A 70 -7.96 8.37 3.69
C GLY A 70 -9.47 8.49 3.66
N PHE A 71 -10.18 7.37 3.67
CA PHE A 71 -11.64 7.22 3.68
C PHE A 71 -12.38 8.27 2.82
N GLY A 72 -13.16 9.17 3.40
CA GLY A 72 -13.92 10.24 2.72
C GLY A 72 -13.33 11.63 2.90
N THR A 73 -12.08 11.79 3.38
CA THR A 73 -11.48 13.10 3.65
C THR A 73 -11.45 14.02 2.43
N SER A 74 -11.32 13.44 1.23
CA SER A 74 -11.35 14.20 -0.03
C SER A 74 -12.62 15.03 -0.20
N TYR A 75 -13.76 14.59 0.36
CA TYR A 75 -15.03 15.32 0.25
C TYR A 75 -15.03 16.64 1.04
N VAL A 76 -14.28 16.69 2.14
CA VAL A 76 -14.23 17.84 3.06
C VAL A 76 -12.91 18.61 2.98
N THR A 77 -11.94 18.16 2.20
CA THR A 77 -10.64 18.82 2.04
C THR A 77 -10.80 20.11 1.23
N PRO A 78 -10.51 21.29 1.79
CA PRO A 78 -10.45 22.51 1.01
C PRO A 78 -9.29 22.45 0.01
N ASN A 79 -9.44 23.08 -1.16
CA ASN A 79 -8.41 23.14 -2.20
C ASN A 79 -7.87 21.74 -2.61
N LEU A 80 -8.78 20.75 -2.65
CA LEU A 80 -8.43 19.36 -2.98
C LEU A 80 -7.63 19.25 -4.28
N LYS A 81 -8.00 20.03 -5.30
CA LYS A 81 -7.33 20.00 -6.61
C LYS A 81 -5.87 20.38 -6.49
N GLU A 82 -5.56 21.48 -5.84
CA GLU A 82 -4.20 21.95 -5.63
C GLU A 82 -3.37 20.92 -4.83
N LYS A 83 -3.98 20.31 -3.80
CA LYS A 83 -3.33 19.26 -3.03
C LYS A 83 -2.97 18.04 -3.87
N ILE A 84 -3.87 17.61 -4.76
CA ILE A 84 -3.62 16.50 -5.69
C ILE A 84 -2.51 16.87 -6.69
N GLU A 85 -2.53 18.09 -7.23
CA GLU A 85 -1.50 18.59 -8.14
C GLU A 85 -0.10 18.60 -7.50
N VAL A 86 0.00 18.90 -6.19
CA VAL A 86 1.26 18.78 -5.47
C VAL A 86 1.78 17.35 -5.49
N TYR A 87 0.98 16.35 -5.14
CA TYR A 87 1.40 14.95 -5.23
C TYR A 87 1.79 14.55 -6.66
N GLN A 88 0.99 14.95 -7.64
CA GLN A 88 1.25 14.65 -9.05
C GLN A 88 2.55 15.29 -9.55
N SER A 89 2.95 16.47 -9.03
CA SER A 89 4.22 17.11 -9.37
C SER A 89 5.46 16.30 -8.97
N TYR A 90 5.30 15.40 -7.99
CA TYR A 90 6.32 14.40 -7.60
C TYR A 90 6.18 13.06 -8.35
N ASN A 91 5.34 13.00 -9.40
CA ASN A 91 4.96 11.75 -10.09
C ASN A 91 4.44 10.68 -9.12
N MET A 92 3.72 11.11 -8.06
CA MET A 92 3.23 10.23 -7.03
C MET A 92 1.82 9.73 -7.40
N PRO A 93 1.62 8.41 -7.57
CA PRO A 93 0.30 7.82 -7.70
C PRO A 93 -0.55 8.15 -6.47
N ILE A 94 -1.76 8.64 -6.71
CA ILE A 94 -2.69 9.04 -5.66
C ILE A 94 -4.08 8.50 -5.97
N TYR A 95 -4.84 8.15 -4.94
CA TYR A 95 -6.21 7.70 -5.08
C TYR A 95 -7.12 8.08 -3.91
N PHE A 96 -8.42 8.07 -4.15
CA PHE A 96 -9.45 8.27 -3.13
C PHE A 96 -9.69 6.97 -2.37
N GLY A 97 -9.69 7.01 -1.04
CA GLY A 97 -9.90 5.83 -0.21
C GLY A 97 -11.24 5.14 -0.45
N GLY A 98 -11.28 3.82 -0.24
CA GLY A 98 -12.40 2.96 -0.60
C GLY A 98 -13.74 3.34 0.01
N THR A 99 -13.77 3.93 1.21
CA THR A 99 -15.02 4.44 1.80
C THR A 99 -15.68 5.51 0.92
N LEU A 100 -14.90 6.31 0.18
CA LEU A 100 -15.49 7.25 -0.78
C LEU A 100 -16.12 6.52 -1.97
N PHE A 101 -15.45 5.48 -2.50
CA PHE A 101 -16.03 4.60 -3.52
C PHE A 101 -17.36 4.00 -3.03
N GLU A 102 -17.38 3.41 -1.83
CA GLU A 102 -18.59 2.83 -1.22
C GLU A 102 -19.71 3.87 -1.09
N ALA A 103 -19.36 5.12 -0.73
CA ALA A 103 -20.32 6.21 -0.61
C ALA A 103 -20.98 6.57 -1.94
N PHE A 104 -20.27 6.48 -3.06
CA PHE A 104 -20.85 6.65 -4.39
C PHE A 104 -21.72 5.45 -4.80
N VAL A 105 -21.23 4.22 -4.55
CA VAL A 105 -21.94 3.00 -4.94
C VAL A 105 -23.31 2.90 -4.26
N ILE A 106 -23.36 3.08 -2.93
CA ILE A 106 -24.63 2.98 -2.18
C ILE A 106 -25.66 4.06 -2.58
N ARG A 107 -25.20 5.12 -3.23
CA ARG A 107 -26.06 6.18 -3.79
C ARG A 107 -26.40 5.99 -5.27
N ASN A 108 -26.03 4.83 -5.85
CA ASN A 108 -26.17 4.55 -7.29
C ASN A 108 -25.43 5.57 -8.18
N GLN A 109 -24.29 6.10 -7.71
CA GLN A 109 -23.49 7.13 -8.37
C GLN A 109 -22.13 6.61 -8.86
N PHE A 110 -22.01 5.32 -9.17
CA PHE A 110 -20.73 4.73 -9.62
C PHE A 110 -20.14 5.44 -10.86
N LYS A 111 -20.99 5.82 -11.82
CA LYS A 111 -20.52 6.58 -12.99
C LYS A 111 -20.00 7.96 -12.65
N ASP A 112 -20.51 8.58 -11.59
CA ASP A 112 -20.03 9.88 -11.13
C ASP A 112 -18.71 9.76 -10.37
N TYR A 113 -18.47 8.62 -9.70
CA TYR A 113 -17.16 8.29 -9.14
C TYR A 113 -16.08 8.21 -10.24
N ILE A 114 -16.38 7.56 -11.37
CA ILE A 114 -15.46 7.50 -12.52
C ILE A 114 -15.16 8.92 -13.04
N LYS A 115 -16.19 9.75 -13.25
CA LYS A 115 -16.01 11.14 -13.66
C LYS A 115 -15.19 11.95 -12.66
N LEU A 116 -15.41 11.74 -11.35
CA LEU A 116 -14.62 12.36 -10.30
C LEU A 116 -13.14 12.02 -10.48
N CYS A 117 -12.79 10.73 -10.58
CA CYS A 117 -11.41 10.30 -10.80
C CYS A 117 -10.80 10.95 -12.05
N GLN A 118 -11.52 10.96 -13.17
CA GLN A 118 -11.07 11.58 -14.41
C GLN A 118 -10.84 13.09 -14.26
N ASN A 119 -11.75 13.81 -13.59
CA ASN A 119 -11.66 15.26 -13.41
C ASN A 119 -10.44 15.69 -12.58
N TYR A 120 -9.97 14.83 -11.67
CA TYR A 120 -8.77 15.06 -10.85
C TYR A 120 -7.51 14.39 -11.42
N GLY A 121 -7.60 13.74 -12.60
CA GLY A 121 -6.48 13.01 -13.19
C GLY A 121 -6.01 11.83 -12.33
N ILE A 122 -6.93 11.23 -11.58
CA ILE A 122 -6.67 10.07 -10.74
C ILE A 122 -6.66 8.82 -11.63
N THR A 123 -5.55 8.09 -11.62
CA THR A 123 -5.35 6.86 -12.39
C THR A 123 -5.23 5.60 -11.53
N TYR A 124 -5.30 5.75 -10.21
CA TYR A 124 -5.39 4.65 -9.25
C TYR A 124 -6.75 4.70 -8.56
N MET A 125 -7.41 3.59 -8.39
CA MET A 125 -8.75 3.53 -7.82
C MET A 125 -8.86 2.35 -6.87
N GLU A 126 -9.51 2.56 -5.72
CA GLU A 126 -9.75 1.50 -4.75
C GLU A 126 -11.21 1.05 -4.80
N VAL A 127 -11.42 -0.26 -4.85
CA VAL A 127 -12.73 -0.90 -4.71
C VAL A 127 -12.78 -1.59 -3.37
N SER A 128 -13.71 -1.21 -2.51
CA SER A 128 -13.93 -1.82 -1.19
C SER A 128 -15.41 -2.05 -0.91
N ASP A 129 -15.69 -2.91 0.06
CA ASP A 129 -17.03 -3.23 0.56
C ASP A 129 -17.05 -3.36 2.09
N GLY A 130 -16.07 -2.76 2.75
CA GLY A 130 -15.90 -2.91 4.19
C GLY A 130 -16.96 -2.19 5.04
N SER A 131 -17.64 -1.14 4.49
CA SER A 131 -18.69 -0.38 5.19
C SER A 131 -20.10 -0.64 4.65
N ILE A 132 -20.21 -1.31 3.50
CA ILE A 132 -21.48 -1.67 2.86
C ILE A 132 -21.45 -3.13 2.42
N GLU A 133 -22.60 -3.73 2.24
CA GLU A 133 -22.70 -5.08 1.66
C GLU A 133 -22.87 -4.96 0.14
N ILE A 134 -21.92 -5.51 -0.61
CA ILE A 134 -21.98 -5.65 -2.07
C ILE A 134 -21.88 -7.15 -2.38
N PRO A 135 -22.76 -7.72 -3.23
CA PRO A 135 -22.54 -9.06 -3.75
C PRO A 135 -21.16 -9.16 -4.39
N HIS A 136 -20.34 -10.15 -4.02
CA HIS A 136 -18.94 -10.21 -4.46
C HIS A 136 -18.78 -10.22 -5.98
N LYS A 137 -19.74 -10.81 -6.70
CA LYS A 137 -19.77 -10.73 -8.16
C LYS A 137 -19.89 -9.29 -8.66
N GLU A 138 -20.72 -8.48 -8.04
CA GLU A 138 -20.90 -7.07 -8.38
C GLU A 138 -19.62 -6.28 -8.06
N LYS A 139 -18.96 -6.55 -6.95
CA LYS A 139 -17.64 -5.98 -6.62
C LYS A 139 -16.61 -6.28 -7.72
N CYS A 140 -16.56 -7.53 -8.21
CA CYS A 140 -15.70 -7.92 -9.33
C CYS A 140 -16.10 -7.20 -10.64
N ASP A 141 -17.38 -6.97 -10.88
CA ASP A 141 -17.86 -6.21 -12.04
C ASP A 141 -17.38 -4.72 -11.96
N TYR A 142 -17.40 -4.09 -10.76
CA TYR A 142 -16.82 -2.76 -10.56
C TYR A 142 -15.31 -2.73 -10.78
N ILE A 143 -14.58 -3.73 -10.30
CA ILE A 143 -13.13 -3.87 -10.55
C ILE A 143 -12.87 -3.90 -12.05
N THR A 144 -13.56 -4.81 -12.76
CA THR A 144 -13.40 -4.97 -14.21
C THR A 144 -13.71 -3.67 -14.97
N GLU A 145 -14.77 -2.97 -14.59
CA GLU A 145 -15.11 -1.69 -15.24
C GLU A 145 -14.03 -0.63 -15.01
N LEU A 146 -13.52 -0.51 -13.77
CA LEU A 146 -12.51 0.50 -13.41
C LEU A 146 -11.15 0.26 -14.07
N THR A 147 -10.81 -0.99 -14.43
CA THR A 147 -9.56 -1.27 -15.17
C THR A 147 -9.45 -0.55 -16.51
N LYS A 148 -10.57 -0.12 -17.07
CA LYS A 148 -10.59 0.68 -18.31
C LYS A 148 -10.07 2.10 -18.12
N TYR A 149 -10.00 2.58 -16.88
CA TYR A 149 -9.66 3.95 -16.53
C TYR A 149 -8.32 4.07 -15.79
N GLY A 150 -7.78 2.96 -15.29
CA GLY A 150 -6.48 2.97 -14.60
C GLY A 150 -6.17 1.72 -13.80
N THR A 151 -5.24 1.86 -12.87
CA THR A 151 -4.82 0.81 -11.95
C THR A 151 -5.85 0.63 -10.84
N VAL A 152 -6.34 -0.58 -10.66
CA VAL A 152 -7.31 -0.90 -9.60
C VAL A 152 -6.62 -1.62 -8.46
N LEU A 153 -6.92 -1.19 -7.24
CA LEU A 153 -6.66 -1.88 -5.99
C LEU A 153 -7.99 -2.33 -5.43
N SER A 154 -8.05 -3.50 -4.81
CA SER A 154 -9.28 -3.95 -4.17
C SER A 154 -9.01 -4.40 -2.73
N GLU A 155 -9.89 -4.01 -1.82
CA GLU A 155 -9.73 -4.28 -0.39
C GLU A 155 -10.57 -5.48 0.01
N VAL A 156 -9.93 -6.50 0.60
CA VAL A 156 -10.55 -7.70 1.12
C VAL A 156 -10.49 -7.71 2.63
N GLY A 157 -11.62 -7.95 3.26
CA GLY A 157 -11.77 -8.01 4.71
C GLY A 157 -13.07 -7.35 5.16
N SER A 158 -13.38 -7.44 6.45
CA SER A 158 -14.53 -6.76 7.03
C SER A 158 -14.07 -5.70 8.02
N LYS A 159 -14.68 -4.54 7.94
CA LYS A 159 -14.54 -3.48 8.96
C LYS A 159 -15.36 -3.77 10.21
N ASP A 160 -16.21 -4.77 10.18
CA ASP A 160 -16.96 -5.26 11.35
C ASP A 160 -16.13 -6.30 12.10
N ALA A 161 -15.74 -6.01 13.34
CA ALA A 161 -14.98 -6.90 14.19
C ALA A 161 -15.74 -8.18 14.56
N THR A 162 -17.06 -8.18 14.45
CA THR A 162 -17.91 -9.36 14.72
C THR A 162 -17.99 -10.29 13.53
N HIS A 163 -17.71 -9.81 12.32
CA HIS A 163 -17.73 -10.59 11.08
C HIS A 163 -16.38 -11.25 10.81
N ILE A 164 -16.22 -12.48 11.26
CA ILE A 164 -15.00 -13.26 11.06
C ILE A 164 -15.07 -14.01 9.73
N ILE A 165 -14.28 -13.57 8.76
CA ILE A 165 -14.11 -14.26 7.48
C ILE A 165 -13.09 -15.39 7.67
N PRO A 166 -13.44 -16.68 7.32
CA PRO A 166 -12.49 -17.77 7.42
C PRO A 166 -11.37 -17.66 6.37
N PRO A 167 -10.18 -18.24 6.63
CA PRO A 167 -9.01 -18.08 5.76
C PRO A 167 -9.25 -18.49 4.29
N TYR A 168 -9.89 -19.63 4.06
CA TYR A 168 -10.19 -20.07 2.69
C TYR A 168 -11.04 -19.05 1.91
N LYS A 169 -11.93 -18.33 2.60
CA LYS A 169 -12.77 -17.32 1.98
C LYS A 169 -11.98 -16.05 1.64
N TRP A 170 -11.01 -15.67 2.47
CA TRP A 170 -10.06 -14.61 2.12
C TRP A 170 -9.34 -14.92 0.80
N ILE A 171 -8.83 -16.14 0.67
CA ILE A 171 -8.12 -16.59 -0.53
C ILE A 171 -9.04 -16.57 -1.75
N GLU A 172 -10.25 -17.10 -1.62
CA GLU A 172 -11.26 -17.12 -2.69
C GLU A 172 -11.57 -15.68 -3.19
N LEU A 173 -11.84 -14.76 -2.24
CA LEU A 173 -12.15 -13.37 -2.55
C LEU A 173 -10.96 -12.68 -3.23
N MET A 174 -9.75 -12.76 -2.65
CA MET A 174 -8.55 -12.16 -3.21
C MET A 174 -8.26 -12.67 -4.62
N GLN A 175 -8.40 -13.98 -4.84
CA GLN A 175 -8.16 -14.60 -6.14
C GLN A 175 -9.17 -14.16 -7.19
N ALA A 176 -10.45 -14.08 -6.83
CA ALA A 176 -11.49 -13.58 -7.72
C ALA A 176 -11.29 -12.10 -8.08
N GLU A 177 -10.90 -11.27 -7.13
CA GLU A 177 -10.63 -9.84 -7.36
C GLU A 177 -9.39 -9.61 -8.24
N LEU A 178 -8.31 -10.39 -8.04
CA LEU A 178 -7.15 -10.38 -8.95
C LEU A 178 -7.54 -10.82 -10.36
N ASN A 179 -8.37 -11.86 -10.48
CA ASN A 179 -8.87 -12.35 -11.78
C ASN A 179 -9.79 -11.32 -12.45
N ALA A 180 -10.53 -10.51 -11.68
CA ALA A 180 -11.36 -9.42 -12.19
C ALA A 180 -10.54 -8.23 -12.70
N GLY A 181 -9.21 -8.20 -12.43
CA GLY A 181 -8.28 -7.19 -12.94
C GLY A 181 -7.69 -6.27 -11.88
N SER A 182 -7.90 -6.55 -10.60
CA SER A 182 -7.19 -5.82 -9.54
C SER A 182 -5.68 -6.03 -9.68
N THR A 183 -4.91 -4.96 -9.64
CA THR A 183 -3.44 -5.03 -9.70
C THR A 183 -2.86 -5.52 -8.39
N TYR A 184 -3.43 -5.06 -7.29
CA TYR A 184 -3.10 -5.46 -5.92
C TYR A 184 -4.38 -5.69 -5.13
N VAL A 185 -4.35 -6.68 -4.25
CA VAL A 185 -5.36 -6.83 -3.21
C VAL A 185 -4.84 -6.26 -1.89
N ILE A 186 -5.66 -5.49 -1.20
CA ILE A 186 -5.34 -4.89 0.09
C ILE A 186 -5.94 -5.77 1.18
N ALA A 187 -5.12 -6.22 2.12
CA ALA A 187 -5.59 -6.96 3.29
C ALA A 187 -6.03 -5.96 4.37
N GLU A 188 -7.33 -5.86 4.57
CA GLU A 188 -8.00 -4.87 5.46
C GLU A 188 -7.56 -4.98 6.92
N ALA A 189 -7.34 -3.84 7.54
CA ALA A 189 -6.99 -3.69 8.95
C ALA A 189 -7.69 -2.52 9.65
N ARG A 190 -8.34 -1.62 8.99
CA ARG A 190 -8.67 -0.25 9.35
C ARG A 190 -7.43 0.59 9.69
N GLU A 191 -7.64 1.87 9.91
CA GLU A 191 -6.58 2.76 10.36
C GLU A 191 -6.06 2.45 11.77
N ALA A 192 -6.89 1.80 12.60
CA ALA A 192 -6.53 1.43 13.96
C ALA A 192 -5.74 0.11 14.04
N GLY A 193 -5.74 -0.71 12.98
CA GLY A 193 -5.06 -2.00 12.95
C GLY A 193 -5.62 -3.01 13.94
N ASN A 194 -6.94 -3.12 14.05
CA ASN A 194 -7.60 -3.95 15.06
C ASN A 194 -8.78 -4.78 14.53
N VAL A 195 -8.87 -4.93 13.20
CA VAL A 195 -9.86 -5.77 12.51
C VAL A 195 -9.20 -6.53 11.35
N GLY A 196 -9.97 -7.28 10.60
CA GLY A 196 -9.52 -7.97 9.39
C GLY A 196 -8.41 -8.99 9.67
N ILE A 197 -7.19 -8.69 9.24
CA ILE A 197 -6.01 -9.53 9.49
C ILE A 197 -5.47 -9.42 10.92
N TYR A 198 -6.05 -8.58 11.76
CA TYR A 198 -5.68 -8.42 13.17
C TYR A 198 -6.79 -8.84 14.12
N ARG A 199 -6.40 -9.12 15.35
CA ARG A 199 -7.30 -9.25 16.50
C ARG A 199 -7.67 -7.86 17.02
N GLY A 200 -8.69 -7.76 17.86
CA GLY A 200 -9.07 -6.50 18.52
C GLY A 200 -7.94 -5.86 19.34
N THR A 201 -6.95 -6.63 19.74
CA THR A 201 -5.72 -6.19 20.44
C THR A 201 -4.68 -5.56 19.51
N GLY A 202 -4.84 -5.67 18.19
CA GLY A 202 -3.84 -5.29 17.18
C GLY A 202 -2.85 -6.39 16.83
N GLU A 203 -2.93 -7.56 17.47
CA GLU A 203 -2.10 -8.71 17.16
C GLU A 203 -2.46 -9.31 15.80
N VAL A 204 -1.44 -9.72 15.04
CA VAL A 204 -1.62 -10.37 13.74
C VAL A 204 -2.30 -11.73 13.90
N ARG A 205 -3.26 -12.02 13.04
CA ARG A 205 -3.84 -13.37 12.90
C ARG A 205 -2.90 -14.22 12.04
N GLU A 206 -1.78 -14.66 12.64
CA GLU A 206 -0.66 -15.31 11.95
C GLU A 206 -1.10 -16.46 11.05
N GLY A 207 -1.97 -17.34 11.54
CA GLY A 207 -2.48 -18.47 10.76
C GLY A 207 -3.23 -18.03 9.49
N LEU A 208 -3.99 -16.93 9.58
CA LEU A 208 -4.66 -16.35 8.40
C LEU A 208 -3.65 -15.81 7.39
N VAL A 209 -2.66 -15.04 7.85
CA VAL A 209 -1.62 -14.46 6.99
C VAL A 209 -0.82 -15.56 6.29
N GLN A 210 -0.39 -16.57 7.04
CA GLN A 210 0.35 -17.71 6.49
C GLN A 210 -0.47 -18.46 5.45
N GLU A 211 -1.76 -18.70 5.70
CA GLU A 211 -2.64 -19.41 4.77
C GLU A 211 -2.87 -18.61 3.48
N ILE A 212 -3.08 -17.28 3.57
CA ILE A 212 -3.17 -16.40 2.40
C ILE A 212 -1.90 -16.52 1.55
N LEU A 213 -0.71 -16.45 2.16
CA LEU A 213 0.58 -16.54 1.46
C LEU A 213 0.82 -17.88 0.76
N THR A 214 0.08 -18.95 1.10
CA THR A 214 0.17 -20.23 0.38
C THR A 214 -0.44 -20.19 -1.01
N LYS A 215 -1.31 -19.22 -1.31
CA LYS A 215 -2.12 -19.18 -2.53
C LYS A 215 -2.05 -17.86 -3.30
N ILE A 216 -1.84 -16.76 -2.60
CA ILE A 216 -1.76 -15.42 -3.21
C ILE A 216 -0.29 -15.00 -3.24
N PRO A 217 0.25 -14.63 -4.41
CA PRO A 217 1.63 -14.13 -4.50
C PRO A 217 1.84 -12.89 -3.63
N GLU A 218 2.90 -12.89 -2.82
CA GLU A 218 3.16 -11.83 -1.84
C GLU A 218 3.26 -10.44 -2.47
N GLU A 219 3.82 -10.35 -3.69
CA GLU A 219 3.95 -9.11 -4.44
C GLU A 219 2.60 -8.54 -4.91
N LYS A 220 1.52 -9.33 -4.84
CA LYS A 220 0.16 -8.92 -5.19
C LYS A 220 -0.64 -8.41 -3.99
N ILE A 221 -0.12 -8.56 -2.79
CA ILE A 221 -0.82 -8.17 -1.57
C ILE A 221 -0.21 -6.89 -1.02
N ILE A 222 -1.05 -5.93 -0.63
CA ILE A 222 -0.66 -4.80 0.22
C ILE A 222 -1.24 -5.07 1.61
N TRP A 223 -0.36 -5.24 2.58
CA TRP A 223 -0.74 -5.45 3.98
C TRP A 223 -0.94 -4.11 4.67
N GLU A 224 -2.14 -3.80 5.08
CA GLU A 224 -2.36 -2.64 5.93
C GLU A 224 -1.72 -2.85 7.29
N ALA A 225 -0.74 -2.01 7.63
CA ALA A 225 0.06 -2.12 8.84
C ALA A 225 0.23 -0.73 9.50
N PRO A 226 -0.86 -0.15 10.01
CA PRO A 226 -0.82 1.18 10.60
C PRO A 226 0.00 1.26 11.89
N GLN A 227 0.22 0.14 12.58
CA GLN A 227 0.99 0.10 13.81
C GLN A 227 2.39 -0.45 13.56
N LYS A 228 3.37 0.10 14.27
CA LYS A 228 4.77 -0.31 14.18
C LYS A 228 5.00 -1.81 14.40
N ALA A 229 4.34 -2.42 15.39
CA ALA A 229 4.46 -3.86 15.65
C ALA A 229 3.99 -4.70 14.46
N GLN A 230 2.96 -4.23 13.75
CA GLN A 230 2.43 -4.87 12.55
C GLN A 230 3.41 -4.74 11.37
N GLN A 231 4.01 -3.57 11.18
CA GLN A 231 5.07 -3.35 10.19
C GLN A 231 6.24 -4.29 10.43
N LEU A 232 6.70 -4.37 11.68
CA LEU A 232 7.80 -5.25 12.08
C LEU A 232 7.52 -6.73 11.82
N TYR A 233 6.29 -7.17 12.12
CA TYR A 233 5.85 -8.55 11.85
C TYR A 233 6.00 -8.91 10.37
N PHE A 234 5.49 -8.07 9.46
CA PHE A 234 5.58 -8.34 8.03
C PHE A 234 7.01 -8.25 7.49
N LEU A 235 7.82 -7.34 8.03
CA LEU A 235 9.24 -7.27 7.68
C LEU A 235 10.01 -8.52 8.12
N GLN A 236 9.67 -9.08 9.26
CA GLN A 236 10.28 -10.31 9.76
C GLN A 236 9.81 -11.53 8.98
N LEU A 237 8.52 -11.59 8.61
CA LEU A 237 7.93 -12.74 7.93
C LEU A 237 8.32 -12.81 6.45
N ILE A 238 8.26 -11.68 5.74
CA ILE A 238 8.37 -11.60 4.28
C ILE A 238 9.70 -10.96 3.85
N GLY A 239 10.20 -10.00 4.61
CA GLY A 239 11.45 -9.31 4.32
C GLY A 239 11.26 -7.83 3.94
N CYS A 240 12.40 -7.17 3.63
CA CYS A 240 12.45 -5.72 3.42
C CYS A 240 11.57 -5.21 2.27
N ASN A 241 11.25 -6.08 1.31
CA ASN A 241 10.47 -5.75 0.10
C ASN A 241 8.99 -6.14 0.18
N VAL A 242 8.45 -6.32 1.39
CA VAL A 242 6.99 -6.49 1.58
C VAL A 242 6.23 -5.21 1.24
N ASN A 243 5.04 -5.34 0.63
CA ASN A 243 4.16 -4.20 0.38
C ASN A 243 3.38 -3.86 1.65
N LEU A 244 3.49 -2.63 2.12
CA LEU A 244 2.81 -2.14 3.32
C LEU A 244 1.90 -0.96 3.00
N GLY A 245 0.71 -0.97 3.59
CA GLY A 245 -0.31 0.07 3.45
C GLY A 245 -0.68 0.73 4.77
N ASN A 246 -1.48 1.78 4.68
CA ASN A 246 -1.93 2.59 5.82
C ASN A 246 -0.81 3.17 6.67
N ILE A 247 0.34 3.44 6.06
CA ILE A 247 1.49 4.04 6.76
C ILE A 247 1.22 5.52 6.97
N ALA A 248 1.44 6.00 8.18
CA ALA A 248 1.33 7.43 8.48
C ALA A 248 2.48 8.20 7.82
N PRO A 249 2.22 9.40 7.23
CA PRO A 249 3.27 10.17 6.56
C PRO A 249 4.50 10.47 7.41
N ASN A 250 4.32 10.73 8.70
CA ASN A 250 5.41 11.01 9.65
C ASN A 250 6.23 9.77 10.03
N GLU A 251 5.82 8.57 9.66
CA GLU A 251 6.53 7.32 9.94
C GLU A 251 7.40 6.82 8.79
N ILE A 252 7.38 7.49 7.63
CA ILE A 252 7.99 6.95 6.40
C ILE A 252 9.49 6.67 6.55
N LEU A 253 10.27 7.58 7.11
CA LEU A 253 11.71 7.35 7.30
C LEU A 253 12.00 6.31 8.40
N ALA A 254 11.15 6.27 9.44
CA ALA A 254 11.26 5.26 10.49
C ALA A 254 10.97 3.86 9.92
N LEU A 255 9.96 3.71 9.06
CA LEU A 255 9.65 2.47 8.38
C LEU A 255 10.79 2.07 7.44
N GLU A 256 11.32 2.98 6.62
CA GLU A 256 12.42 2.64 5.71
C GLU A 256 13.68 2.22 6.49
N SER A 257 14.01 2.91 7.59
CA SER A 257 15.09 2.50 8.49
C SER A 257 14.85 1.09 9.06
N MET A 258 13.62 0.76 9.43
CA MET A 258 13.25 -0.57 9.92
C MET A 258 13.37 -1.64 8.83
N ARG A 259 12.96 -1.32 7.58
CA ARG A 259 13.08 -2.21 6.42
C ARG A 259 14.52 -2.65 6.16
N ILE A 260 15.47 -1.78 6.39
CA ILE A 260 16.90 -2.04 6.12
C ILE A 260 17.71 -2.43 7.37
N GLY A 261 17.03 -2.75 8.48
CA GLY A 261 17.69 -3.23 9.69
C GLY A 261 18.40 -2.15 10.52
N LEU A 262 18.07 -0.87 10.33
CA LEU A 262 18.68 0.25 11.06
C LEU A 262 17.82 0.78 12.21
N ARG A 263 17.07 -0.12 12.84
CA ARG A 263 16.30 0.16 14.04
C ARG A 263 16.47 -0.98 15.04
N GLY A 264 16.45 -0.68 16.34
CA GLY A 264 16.78 -1.63 17.40
C GLY A 264 16.03 -2.97 17.33
N ASP A 265 14.73 -2.93 16.95
CA ASP A 265 13.87 -4.11 16.83
C ASP A 265 14.04 -4.90 15.51
N SER A 266 14.67 -4.32 14.50
CA SER A 266 15.03 -4.99 13.22
C SER A 266 16.54 -5.15 13.02
N PHE A 267 17.36 -4.74 13.99
CA PHE A 267 18.80 -4.57 13.84
C PHE A 267 19.53 -5.83 13.40
N PHE A 268 19.07 -7.01 13.86
CA PHE A 268 19.71 -8.28 13.55
C PHE A 268 19.07 -9.06 12.39
N PHE A 269 18.08 -8.49 11.68
CA PHE A 269 17.37 -9.22 10.63
C PHE A 269 18.26 -9.64 9.47
N TYR A 270 19.27 -8.81 9.14
CA TYR A 270 20.11 -8.97 7.96
C TYR A 270 21.59 -9.12 8.28
N LEU A 271 21.95 -9.15 9.56
CA LEU A 271 23.33 -9.37 9.97
C LEU A 271 23.63 -10.87 10.03
N ASP A 272 24.82 -11.26 9.55
CA ASP A 272 25.31 -12.62 9.73
C ASP A 272 25.39 -12.96 11.22
N LYS A 273 24.78 -14.07 11.61
CA LYS A 273 24.91 -14.59 12.97
C LYS A 273 26.38 -14.99 13.15
N LYS A 274 27.08 -14.29 14.03
CA LYS A 274 28.43 -14.66 14.46
C LYS A 274 28.41 -15.90 15.33
#